data_c6290fd595bba762e91c7614a9b62686
#
_entry.id   c6290fd595bba762e91c7614a9b62686
#
_cell.length_a   1.000
_cell.length_b   1.000
_cell.length_c   1.000
_cell.angle_alpha   90.00
_cell.angle_beta   90.00
_cell.angle_gamma   90.00
#
_symmetry.space_group_name_H-M   'P 1'
#
loop_
_entity.id
_entity.type
_entity.pdbx_description
1 polymer ?
#
loop_
_entity_poly.entity_id
_entity_poly.type
_entity_poly.pdbx_seq_one_letter_code
_entity_poly.pdbx_strand_id
1 'polypeptide(L)'
;AALPRGLVLVTGPTGSGKSTTLAAMINHRSENANGHILTIEDPIEFMYRHKRSIVNQRELGADTLNFARAVRSAMREAPAVVQIGEIRDFATAEACLQLAGTGHLAFPAGGSRLPRSRGHGRSLATWSRL
;
A
#
# COMPACT_ATOMS: atom_id res chain seq x y z
N ALA A 1 -10.83 5.70 -12.24
CA ALA A 1 -11.87 4.76 -11.84
C ALA A 1 -11.76 4.47 -10.36
N ALA A 2 -12.80 4.75 -9.60
CA ALA A 2 -12.84 4.44 -8.18
C ALA A 2 -13.08 2.93 -8.01
N LEU A 3 -12.02 2.14 -7.88
CA LEU A 3 -12.16 0.76 -7.45
C LEU A 3 -12.51 0.76 -5.96
N PRO A 4 -13.64 0.16 -5.54
CA PRO A 4 -14.05 0.17 -4.14
C PRO A 4 -13.15 -0.70 -3.25
N ARG A 5 -12.44 -1.65 -3.83
CA ARG A 5 -11.52 -2.58 -3.17
C ARG A 5 -10.56 -3.19 -4.18
N GLY A 6 -9.45 -3.72 -3.72
CA GLY A 6 -8.47 -4.41 -4.55
C GLY A 6 -7.03 -3.99 -4.28
N LEU A 7 -6.15 -4.42 -5.17
CA LEU A 7 -4.72 -4.14 -5.10
C LEU A 7 -4.28 -3.41 -6.37
N VAL A 8 -3.70 -2.24 -6.21
CA VAL A 8 -3.07 -1.47 -7.29
C VAL A 8 -1.58 -1.39 -7.01
N LEU A 9 -0.78 -2.14 -7.74
CA LEU A 9 0.66 -2.21 -7.56
C LEU A 9 1.37 -1.19 -8.45
N VAL A 10 2.11 -0.28 -7.84
CA VAL A 10 2.96 0.68 -8.55
C VAL A 10 4.39 0.18 -8.52
N THR A 11 4.91 -0.24 -9.68
CA THR A 11 6.25 -0.83 -9.82
C THR A 11 7.18 0.03 -10.65
N GLY A 12 8.47 -0.11 -10.41
CA GLY A 12 9.50 0.55 -11.18
C GLY A 12 10.82 0.69 -10.39
N PRO A 13 11.92 1.04 -11.07
CA PRO A 13 13.19 1.27 -10.40
C PRO A 13 13.15 2.50 -9.49
N THR A 14 14.14 2.63 -8.62
CA THR A 14 14.33 3.84 -7.82
C THR A 14 14.45 5.06 -8.73
N GLY A 15 13.78 6.16 -8.35
CA GLY A 15 13.78 7.40 -9.15
C GLY A 15 12.80 7.41 -10.33
N SER A 16 11.97 6.38 -10.52
CA SER A 16 10.99 6.31 -11.62
C SER A 16 9.68 7.08 -11.38
N GLY A 17 9.55 7.77 -10.25
CA GLY A 17 8.35 8.55 -9.92
C GLY A 17 7.24 7.76 -9.19
N LYS A 18 7.55 6.61 -8.61
CA LYS A 18 6.56 5.81 -7.85
C LYS A 18 5.92 6.61 -6.70
N SER A 19 6.76 7.21 -5.86
CA SER A 19 6.28 8.00 -4.70
C SER A 19 5.44 9.20 -5.15
N THR A 20 5.85 9.87 -6.21
CA THR A 20 5.10 10.99 -6.79
C THR A 20 3.74 10.54 -7.34
N THR A 21 3.70 9.40 -8.03
CA THR A 21 2.46 8.82 -8.56
C THR A 21 1.52 8.42 -7.42
N LEU A 22 2.04 7.73 -6.40
CA LEU A 22 1.25 7.36 -5.22
C LEU A 22 0.71 8.58 -4.49
N ALA A 23 1.54 9.63 -4.33
CA ALA A 23 1.11 10.87 -3.71
C ALA A 23 -0.04 11.53 -4.49
N ALA A 24 0.05 11.56 -5.81
CA ALA A 24 -1.03 12.08 -6.66
C ALA A 24 -2.33 11.27 -6.51
N MET A 25 -2.23 9.94 -6.46
CA MET A 25 -3.39 9.06 -6.26
C MET A 25 -4.05 9.27 -4.90
N ILE A 26 -3.26 9.37 -3.83
CA ILE A 26 -3.76 9.64 -2.47
C ILE A 26 -4.42 11.01 -2.39
N ASN A 27 -3.79 12.05 -2.94
CA ASN A 27 -4.36 13.39 -2.98
C ASN A 27 -5.69 13.40 -3.75
N HIS A 28 -5.73 12.81 -4.94
CA HIS A 28 -6.95 12.71 -5.74
C HIS A 28 -8.07 11.99 -4.97
N ARG A 29 -7.75 10.88 -4.32
CA ARG A 29 -8.71 10.12 -3.50
C ARG A 29 -9.21 10.95 -2.32
N SER A 30 -8.31 11.64 -1.62
CA SER A 30 -8.64 12.49 -0.46
C SER A 30 -9.51 13.69 -0.83
N GLU A 31 -9.36 14.23 -2.04
CA GLU A 31 -10.18 15.34 -2.54
C GLU A 31 -11.59 14.92 -2.96
N ASN A 32 -11.73 13.73 -3.51
CA ASN A 32 -12.94 13.32 -4.22
C ASN A 32 -13.84 12.37 -3.45
N ALA A 33 -13.38 11.79 -2.34
CA ALA A 33 -14.20 10.88 -1.56
C ALA A 33 -13.91 10.93 -0.07
N ASN A 34 -14.95 10.73 0.72
CA ASN A 34 -14.84 10.61 2.17
C ASN A 34 -14.24 9.26 2.57
N GLY A 35 -13.64 9.20 3.73
CA GLY A 35 -13.13 7.98 4.31
C GLY A 35 -11.82 8.16 5.06
N HIS A 36 -11.25 7.04 5.47
CA HIS A 36 -9.97 6.96 6.15
C HIS A 36 -8.92 6.39 5.19
N ILE A 37 -7.83 7.12 5.01
CA ILE A 37 -6.66 6.70 4.25
C ILE A 37 -5.52 6.49 5.24
N LEU A 38 -4.90 5.33 5.20
CA LEU A 38 -3.72 5.02 5.98
C LEU A 38 -2.52 4.86 5.07
N THR A 39 -1.41 5.53 5.39
CA THR A 39 -0.14 5.29 4.70
C THR A 39 0.88 4.68 5.66
N ILE A 40 1.71 3.78 5.14
CA ILE A 40 2.81 3.12 5.85
C ILE A 40 4.05 3.30 4.99
N GLU A 41 4.98 4.13 5.43
CA GLU A 41 6.10 4.63 4.62
C GLU A 41 7.44 4.43 5.33
N ASP A 42 8.53 4.42 4.56
CA ASP A 42 9.90 4.28 5.09
C ASP A 42 10.91 5.02 4.18
N PRO A 43 11.18 6.31 4.48
CA PRO A 43 10.48 7.22 5.37
C PRO A 43 9.26 7.89 4.71
N ILE A 44 8.55 8.74 5.47
CA ILE A 44 7.51 9.63 4.91
C ILE A 44 8.20 10.67 4.01
N GLU A 45 7.83 10.69 2.72
CA GLU A 45 8.39 11.66 1.75
C GLU A 45 7.50 12.89 1.57
N PHE A 46 6.18 12.71 1.63
CA PHE A 46 5.19 13.77 1.42
C PHE A 46 4.22 13.83 2.59
N MET A 47 3.96 15.04 3.09
CA MET A 47 2.93 15.25 4.11
C MET A 47 1.58 15.52 3.44
N TYR A 48 0.59 14.69 3.73
CA TYR A 48 -0.76 14.86 3.22
C TYR A 48 -1.60 15.73 4.16
N ARG A 49 -2.43 16.57 3.57
CA ARG A 49 -3.45 17.31 4.31
C ARG A 49 -4.75 16.51 4.34
N HIS A 50 -5.45 16.59 5.46
CA HIS A 50 -6.83 16.12 5.52
C HIS A 50 -7.70 16.98 4.58
N LYS A 51 -8.48 16.32 3.74
CA LYS A 51 -9.44 16.95 2.84
C LYS A 51 -10.83 16.33 3.09
N ARG A 52 -11.44 15.70 2.09
CA ARG A 52 -12.65 14.90 2.31
C ARG A 52 -12.37 13.58 3.03
N SER A 53 -11.17 13.04 2.86
CA SER A 53 -10.69 11.90 3.63
C SER A 53 -9.74 12.36 4.75
N ILE A 54 -9.74 11.61 5.86
CA ILE A 54 -8.71 11.71 6.89
C ILE A 54 -7.52 10.87 6.43
N VAL A 55 -6.34 11.46 6.43
CA VAL A 55 -5.09 10.76 6.06
C VAL A 55 -4.20 10.62 7.28
N ASN A 56 -3.98 9.39 7.72
CA ASN A 56 -3.04 9.05 8.77
C ASN A 56 -1.78 8.43 8.17
N GLN A 57 -0.62 9.01 8.46
CA GLN A 57 0.67 8.56 7.96
C GLN A 57 1.46 7.91 9.08
N ARG A 58 1.99 6.73 8.81
CA ARG A 58 2.86 5.99 9.72
C ARG A 58 4.22 5.77 9.10
N GLU A 59 5.25 6.04 9.86
CA GLU A 59 6.62 5.79 9.45
C GLU A 59 7.15 4.51 10.07
N LEU A 60 7.83 3.69 9.26
CA LEU A 60 8.50 2.49 9.75
C LEU A 60 9.66 2.86 10.67
N GLY A 61 9.78 2.13 11.78
CA GLY A 61 10.79 2.39 12.80
C GLY A 61 10.35 3.40 13.87
N ALA A 62 9.64 4.48 13.50
CA ALA A 62 9.06 5.43 14.44
C ALA A 62 7.72 4.93 15.00
N ASP A 63 6.80 4.54 14.12
CA ASP A 63 5.42 4.19 14.47
C ASP A 63 5.11 2.70 14.41
N THR A 64 5.95 1.92 13.73
CA THR A 64 5.78 0.47 13.56
C THR A 64 7.12 -0.24 13.32
N LEU A 65 7.20 -1.52 13.72
CA LEU A 65 8.45 -2.28 13.66
C LEU A 65 8.74 -2.87 12.27
N ASN A 66 7.71 -3.22 11.50
CA ASN A 66 7.85 -3.72 10.14
C ASN A 66 6.55 -3.56 9.33
N PHE A 67 6.67 -3.58 8.01
CA PHE A 67 5.56 -3.40 7.09
C PHE A 67 4.46 -4.46 7.25
N ALA A 68 4.82 -5.72 7.33
CA ALA A 68 3.85 -6.81 7.43
C ALA A 68 2.97 -6.68 8.68
N ARG A 69 3.57 -6.32 9.81
CA ARG A 69 2.85 -6.08 11.07
C ARG A 69 1.96 -4.85 10.98
N ALA A 70 2.46 -3.77 10.37
CA ALA A 70 1.70 -2.55 10.16
C ALA A 70 0.48 -2.77 9.25
N VAL A 71 0.64 -3.52 8.17
CA VAL A 71 -0.46 -3.86 7.25
C VAL A 71 -1.53 -4.70 7.96
N ARG A 72 -1.12 -5.70 8.74
CA ARG A 72 -2.07 -6.49 9.54
C ARG A 72 -2.81 -5.66 10.60
N SER A 73 -2.12 -4.69 11.22
CA SER A 73 -2.75 -3.75 12.14
C SER A 73 -3.75 -2.83 11.43
N ALA A 74 -3.43 -2.42 10.21
CA ALA A 74 -4.31 -1.59 9.39
C ALA A 74 -5.69 -2.23 9.14
N MET A 75 -5.76 -3.55 9.00
CA MET A 75 -7.03 -4.25 8.83
C MET A 75 -8.03 -3.99 9.97
N ARG A 76 -7.54 -3.76 11.19
CA ARG A 76 -8.37 -3.49 12.37
C ARG A 76 -8.94 -2.07 12.39
N GLU A 77 -8.33 -1.16 11.67
CA GLU A 77 -8.76 0.24 11.58
C GLU A 77 -9.79 0.46 10.46
N ALA A 78 -10.02 -0.57 9.65
CA ALA A 78 -10.95 -0.56 8.51
C ALA A 78 -10.81 0.68 7.60
N PRO A 79 -9.57 1.05 7.16
CA PRO A 79 -9.40 2.17 6.27
C PRO A 79 -10.00 1.86 4.89
N ALA A 80 -10.47 2.88 4.20
CA ALA A 80 -10.94 2.74 2.81
C ALA A 80 -9.77 2.48 1.85
N VAL A 81 -8.61 3.08 2.14
CA VAL A 81 -7.38 2.97 1.33
C VAL A 81 -6.17 2.78 2.22
N VAL A 82 -5.28 1.88 1.84
CA VAL A 82 -3.96 1.70 2.47
C VAL A 82 -2.88 1.85 1.42
N GLN A 83 -2.01 2.83 1.60
CA GLN A 83 -0.77 2.97 0.83
C GLN A 83 0.37 2.29 1.59
N ILE A 84 1.17 1.49 0.89
CA ILE A 84 2.33 0.80 1.46
C ILE A 84 3.56 1.23 0.68
N GLY A 85 4.50 1.86 1.36
CA GLY A 85 5.66 2.49 0.74
C GLY A 85 6.55 1.54 -0.04
N GLU A 86 6.72 0.29 0.43
CA GLU A 86 7.51 -0.71 -0.29
C GLU A 86 7.17 -2.14 0.13
N ILE A 87 7.16 -3.06 -0.86
CA ILE A 87 7.14 -4.49 -0.63
C ILE A 87 8.56 -5.04 -0.80
N ARG A 88 9.20 -5.41 0.33
CA ARG A 88 10.56 -5.95 0.36
C ARG A 88 10.61 -7.46 0.59
N ASP A 89 9.58 -8.03 1.20
CA ASP A 89 9.53 -9.42 1.60
C ASP A 89 8.19 -10.09 1.29
N PHE A 90 8.17 -11.41 1.37
CA PHE A 90 6.98 -12.21 1.11
C PHE A 90 5.87 -11.96 2.15
N ALA A 91 6.23 -11.76 3.42
CA ALA A 91 5.27 -11.52 4.48
C ALA A 91 4.48 -10.21 4.27
N THR A 92 5.14 -9.17 3.78
CA THR A 92 4.49 -7.90 3.42
C THR A 92 3.58 -8.10 2.20
N ALA A 93 4.04 -8.81 1.17
CA ALA A 93 3.23 -9.10 -0.02
C ALA A 93 1.97 -9.89 0.34
N GLU A 94 2.08 -10.93 1.16
CA GLU A 94 0.95 -11.72 1.64
C GLU A 94 -0.04 -10.87 2.44
N ALA A 95 0.44 -10.03 3.35
CA ALA A 95 -0.39 -9.13 4.13
C ALA A 95 -1.16 -8.13 3.23
N CYS A 96 -0.53 -7.62 2.17
CA CYS A 96 -1.19 -6.75 1.18
C CYS A 96 -2.31 -7.47 0.43
N LEU A 97 -2.09 -8.72 0.04
CA LEU A 97 -3.11 -9.55 -0.63
C LEU A 97 -4.30 -9.83 0.30
N GLN A 98 -4.04 -10.14 1.56
CA GLN A 98 -5.10 -10.34 2.56
C GLN A 98 -5.90 -9.06 2.77
N LEU A 99 -5.23 -7.91 2.87
CA LEU A 99 -5.87 -6.61 3.00
C LEU A 99 -6.81 -6.32 1.81
N ALA A 100 -6.33 -6.54 0.58
CA ALA A 100 -7.12 -6.36 -0.63
C ALA A 100 -8.32 -7.32 -0.68
N GLY A 101 -8.16 -8.57 -0.22
CA GLY A 101 -9.21 -9.57 -0.14
C GLY A 101 -10.29 -9.28 0.89
N THR A 102 -10.00 -8.47 1.91
CA THR A 102 -10.93 -8.12 2.99
C THR A 102 -11.73 -6.83 2.73
N GLY A 103 -11.75 -6.34 1.50
CA GLY A 103 -12.59 -5.20 1.12
C GLY A 103 -11.89 -3.83 1.16
N HIS A 104 -10.57 -3.81 1.32
CA HIS A 104 -9.76 -2.58 1.32
C HIS A 104 -9.14 -2.33 -0.05
N LEU A 105 -8.85 -1.08 -0.36
CA LEU A 105 -8.07 -0.71 -1.54
C LEU A 105 -6.61 -0.51 -1.10
N ALA A 106 -5.70 -1.32 -1.62
CA ALA A 106 -4.29 -1.29 -1.27
C ALA A 106 -3.42 -0.77 -2.42
N PHE A 107 -2.52 0.17 -2.14
CA PHE A 107 -1.56 0.75 -3.07
C PHE A 107 -0.11 0.46 -2.62
N PRO A 108 0.42 -0.74 -2.80
CA PRO A 108 1.82 -0.98 -2.52
C PRO A 108 2.73 -0.47 -3.64
N ALA A 109 3.89 0.06 -3.25
CA ALA A 109 4.99 0.25 -4.17
C ALA A 109 5.85 -1.02 -4.23
N GLY A 110 6.18 -1.46 -5.41
CA GLY A 110 7.12 -2.55 -5.65
C GLY A 110 8.45 -2.03 -6.18
N GLY A 111 9.56 -2.54 -5.66
CA GLY A 111 10.87 -2.36 -6.28
C GLY A 111 10.99 -3.17 -7.58
N SER A 112 12.10 -3.00 -8.30
CA SER A 112 12.39 -3.75 -9.54
C SER A 112 12.53 -5.27 -9.32
N ARG A 113 12.61 -5.71 -8.08
CA ARG A 113 12.68 -7.13 -7.69
C ARG A 113 11.60 -7.40 -6.64
N LEU A 114 10.48 -7.95 -7.07
CA LEU A 114 9.54 -8.56 -6.13
C LEU A 114 10.19 -9.81 -5.52
N PRO A 115 10.00 -10.06 -4.21
CA PRO A 115 10.57 -11.23 -3.57
C PRO A 115 10.10 -12.52 -4.25
N ARG A 116 11.04 -13.38 -4.64
CA ARG A 116 10.73 -14.71 -5.16
C ARG A 116 10.36 -15.61 -3.99
N SER A 117 9.22 -16.29 -4.05
CA SER A 117 8.88 -17.31 -3.08
C SER A 117 9.89 -18.45 -3.15
N ARG A 118 10.62 -18.69 -2.07
CA ARG A 118 11.38 -19.93 -1.94
C ARG A 118 10.39 -21.07 -1.65
N GLY A 119 10.10 -21.89 -2.64
CA GLY A 119 9.57 -23.24 -2.40
C GLY A 119 8.11 -23.52 -2.66
N HIS A 120 7.27 -22.57 -3.07
CA HIS A 120 5.89 -22.87 -3.48
C HIS A 120 5.64 -22.21 -4.83
N GLY A 121 5.70 -22.94 -5.91
CA GLY A 121 5.67 -22.55 -7.33
C GLY A 121 4.58 -21.57 -7.82
N ARG A 122 4.22 -20.60 -7.02
CA ARG A 122 3.34 -19.50 -7.39
C ARG A 122 4.15 -18.21 -7.48
N SER A 123 4.50 -17.80 -8.67
CA SER A 123 5.07 -16.47 -8.90
C SER A 123 3.98 -15.41 -8.70
N LEU A 124 4.35 -14.23 -8.22
CA LEU A 124 3.43 -13.07 -8.13
C LEU A 124 2.79 -12.72 -9.49
N ALA A 125 3.40 -13.12 -10.59
CA ALA A 125 2.83 -13.00 -11.94
C ALA A 125 1.52 -13.79 -12.13
N THR A 126 1.25 -14.80 -11.29
CA THR A 126 0.01 -15.58 -11.34
C THR A 126 -1.17 -14.85 -10.69
N TRP A 127 -0.92 -13.79 -9.93
CA TRP A 127 -1.93 -13.03 -9.19
C TRP A 127 -2.58 -11.90 -9.99
N SER A 128 -2.06 -11.60 -11.19
CA SER A 128 -2.63 -10.56 -12.06
C SER A 128 -3.93 -10.99 -12.78
N ARG A 129 -4.46 -12.18 -12.50
CA ARG A 129 -5.65 -12.74 -13.17
C ARG A 129 -6.78 -13.15 -12.21
N LEU A 130 -6.79 -12.63 -11.01
CA LEU A 130 -7.93 -12.83 -10.11
C LEU A 130 -8.70 -11.50 -9.94
#